data_6c159bec6ffec877cafa234f15daf012
#
_entry.id   6c159bec6ffec877cafa234f15daf012
#
_cell.length_a   1.000
_cell.length_b   1.000
_cell.length_c   1.000
_cell.angle_alpha   90.00
_cell.angle_beta   90.00
_cell.angle_gamma   90.00
#
_symmetry.space_group_name_H-M   'P 1'
#
loop_
_entity.id
_entity.type
_entity.pdbx_description
1 polymer ?
#
loop_
_entity_poly.entity_id
_entity_poly.type
_entity_poly.pdbx_seq_one_letter_code
_entity_poly.pdbx_strand_id
1 'polypeptide(L)'
;APNTLDSELLPPERETFIIGNLIENNNNNEAPATKSTYLSFGNGVIIAGGNNNIIKNNVIANHNLYGVILTAAADVNYWPAHGNRVEDNLILSSKRADLAVSGISNLANCFEGNYFNTSIPPGLQTLNGCDKGFIPLSSDLSGMWSSMARIIHASDGGYEPVSYTHLTLP
;
A
#
# COMPACT_ATOMS: atom_id res chain seq x y z
N ALA A 1 1.02 6.65 4.59
CA ALA A 1 1.31 5.43 3.84
C ALA A 1 2.82 5.26 3.73
N PRO A 2 3.39 4.14 4.18
CA PRO A 2 4.77 3.79 3.87
C PRO A 2 4.96 3.70 2.35
N ASN A 3 5.79 4.57 1.81
CA ASN A 3 5.98 4.69 0.37
C ASN A 3 7.43 4.99 0.06
N THR A 4 8.04 4.21 -0.82
CA THR A 4 9.42 4.40 -1.26
C THR A 4 9.46 5.32 -2.47
N LEU A 5 10.30 6.35 -2.41
CA LEU A 5 10.65 7.22 -3.51
C LEU A 5 12.16 7.22 -3.73
N ASP A 6 12.62 7.30 -4.96
CA ASP A 6 14.06 7.35 -5.29
C ASP A 6 14.77 8.58 -4.72
N SER A 7 14.02 9.64 -4.42
CA SER A 7 14.53 10.87 -3.81
C SER A 7 14.69 10.80 -2.29
N GLU A 8 14.33 9.70 -1.65
CA GLU A 8 14.54 9.52 -0.21
C GLU A 8 16.01 9.35 0.13
N LEU A 9 16.40 9.75 1.34
CA LEU A 9 17.79 9.70 1.82
C LEU A 9 18.18 8.26 2.04
N LEU A 10 17.80 7.27 1.88
CA LEU A 10 18.19 5.85 2.00
C LEU A 10 16.99 4.94 1.65
N PRO A 11 16.58 4.92 0.39
CA PRO A 11 15.50 4.00 -0.01
C PRO A 11 15.97 2.53 0.14
N PRO A 12 15.05 1.56 0.29
CA PRO A 12 13.60 1.73 0.40
C PRO A 12 13.14 2.15 1.81
N GLU A 13 11.92 2.71 1.89
CA GLU A 13 11.22 2.90 3.17
C GLU A 13 11.13 1.57 3.92
N ARG A 14 11.32 1.59 5.25
CA ARG A 14 11.35 0.36 6.05
C ARG A 14 11.01 0.55 7.52
N GLU A 15 10.62 -0.57 8.15
CA GLU A 15 10.49 -0.69 9.60
C GLU A 15 9.46 0.28 10.22
N THR A 16 8.43 0.63 9.47
CA THR A 16 7.29 1.41 9.97
C THR A 16 6.31 0.50 10.71
N PHE A 17 5.82 0.96 11.84
CA PHE A 17 4.82 0.28 12.65
C PHE A 17 3.50 1.05 12.60
N ILE A 18 2.43 0.40 12.17
CA ILE A 18 1.05 0.91 12.18
C ILE A 18 0.26 0.01 13.12
N ILE A 19 0.08 0.43 14.36
CA ILE A 19 -0.45 -0.44 15.42
C ILE A 19 -1.55 0.26 16.21
N GLY A 20 -2.67 -0.44 16.42
CA GLY A 20 -3.73 -0.03 17.33
C GLY A 20 -4.53 1.18 16.87
N ASN A 21 -4.64 1.42 15.57
CA ASN A 21 -5.35 2.58 15.01
C ASN A 21 -6.76 2.22 14.57
N LEU A 22 -7.63 3.22 14.57
CA LEU A 22 -8.88 3.23 13.83
C LEU A 22 -8.65 4.03 12.53
N ILE A 23 -8.80 3.37 11.38
CA ILE A 23 -8.56 3.94 10.04
C ILE A 23 -9.83 3.76 9.23
N GLU A 24 -10.56 4.84 9.01
CA GLU A 24 -11.86 4.79 8.36
C GLU A 24 -12.02 5.86 7.27
N ASN A 25 -12.80 5.51 6.25
CA ASN A 25 -13.35 6.47 5.29
C ASN A 25 -12.30 7.38 4.60
N ASN A 26 -11.13 6.87 4.26
CA ASN A 26 -10.09 7.62 3.53
C ASN A 26 -10.50 7.86 2.07
N ASN A 27 -11.68 8.45 1.85
CA ASN A 27 -12.35 8.52 0.55
C ASN A 27 -12.50 9.96 0.01
N ASN A 28 -11.86 10.95 0.65
CA ASN A 28 -11.98 12.34 0.22
C ASN A 28 -11.25 12.58 -1.12
N ASN A 29 -12.02 12.67 -2.19
CA ASN A 29 -11.50 12.93 -3.54
C ASN A 29 -11.16 14.42 -3.80
N GLU A 30 -11.42 15.28 -2.86
CA GLU A 30 -11.08 16.70 -2.92
C GLU A 30 -9.80 17.05 -2.15
N ALA A 31 -9.13 16.01 -1.59
CA ALA A 31 -7.87 16.22 -0.89
C ALA A 31 -6.82 16.85 -1.83
N PRO A 32 -6.07 17.88 -1.39
CA PRO A 32 -5.15 18.64 -2.25
C PRO A 32 -4.11 17.80 -3.00
N ALA A 33 -3.72 16.67 -2.43
CA ALA A 33 -2.70 15.78 -2.99
C ALA A 33 -3.23 14.76 -4.03
N THR A 34 -4.52 14.76 -4.34
CA THR A 34 -5.13 13.70 -5.19
C THR A 34 -4.56 13.62 -6.59
N LYS A 35 -4.03 14.69 -7.15
CA LYS A 35 -3.46 14.68 -8.51
C LYS A 35 -2.11 13.95 -8.56
N SER A 36 -1.28 14.12 -7.53
CA SER A 36 0.06 13.51 -7.45
C SER A 36 0.07 12.15 -6.70
N THR A 37 -0.91 11.94 -5.83
CA THR A 37 -0.99 10.73 -4.98
C THR A 37 -2.28 9.94 -5.22
N TYR A 38 -2.76 9.93 -6.44
CA TYR A 38 -4.03 9.27 -6.83
C TYR A 38 -4.12 7.80 -6.39
N LEU A 39 -2.98 7.12 -6.29
CA LEU A 39 -2.93 5.72 -5.86
C LEU A 39 -3.19 5.51 -4.37
N SER A 40 -2.96 6.52 -3.54
CA SER A 40 -3.22 6.45 -2.09
C SER A 40 -4.65 6.78 -1.71
N PHE A 41 -5.41 7.39 -2.64
CA PHE A 41 -6.81 7.74 -2.41
C PHE A 41 -7.70 6.50 -2.34
N GLY A 42 -8.59 6.47 -1.35
CA GLY A 42 -9.57 5.40 -1.19
C GLY A 42 -9.02 4.11 -0.58
N ASN A 43 -7.79 4.11 -0.07
CA ASN A 43 -7.20 2.99 0.67
C ASN A 43 -7.13 3.30 2.16
N GLY A 44 -7.27 2.27 2.98
CA GLY A 44 -6.99 2.36 4.41
C GLY A 44 -5.49 2.49 4.66
N VAL A 45 -4.77 1.44 4.39
CA VAL A 45 -3.30 1.40 4.45
C VAL A 45 -2.75 0.92 3.11
N ILE A 46 -1.80 1.65 2.57
CA ILE A 46 -1.01 1.24 1.40
C ILE A 46 0.47 1.20 1.80
N ILE A 47 1.14 0.09 1.49
CA ILE A 47 2.60 -0.01 1.52
C ILE A 47 3.05 -0.12 0.07
N ALA A 48 3.73 0.90 -0.43
CA ALA A 48 4.22 0.97 -1.79
C ALA A 48 5.76 0.92 -1.80
N GLY A 49 6.32 -0.24 -2.08
CA GLY A 49 7.77 -0.45 -2.12
C GLY A 49 8.46 -0.44 -0.75
N GLY A 50 7.69 -0.43 0.35
CA GLY A 50 8.24 -0.43 1.71
C GLY A 50 8.60 -1.84 2.20
N ASN A 51 9.61 -1.94 3.05
CA ASN A 51 10.16 -3.20 3.53
C ASN A 51 10.06 -3.37 5.05
N ASN A 52 9.78 -4.60 5.49
CA ASN A 52 9.79 -4.99 6.90
C ASN A 52 8.84 -4.15 7.79
N ASN A 53 7.75 -3.66 7.23
CA ASN A 53 6.74 -2.90 7.96
C ASN A 53 5.77 -3.83 8.68
N ILE A 54 5.18 -3.37 9.78
CA ILE A 54 4.21 -4.11 10.56
C ILE A 54 2.91 -3.33 10.66
N ILE A 55 1.82 -3.95 10.20
CA ILE A 55 0.44 -3.45 10.33
C ILE A 55 -0.28 -4.40 11.27
N LYS A 56 -0.56 -3.97 12.50
CA LYS A 56 -1.06 -4.86 13.54
C LYS A 56 -2.12 -4.24 14.44
N ASN A 57 -3.11 -5.04 14.81
CA ASN A 57 -4.17 -4.66 15.79
C ASN A 57 -4.92 -3.38 15.40
N ASN A 58 -5.12 -3.12 14.11
CA ASN A 58 -5.89 -1.98 13.64
C ASN A 58 -7.34 -2.37 13.30
N VAL A 59 -8.24 -1.41 13.39
CA VAL A 59 -9.56 -1.46 12.77
C VAL A 59 -9.50 -0.60 11.50
N ILE A 60 -9.72 -1.21 10.35
CA ILE A 60 -9.59 -0.57 9.03
C ILE A 60 -10.88 -0.81 8.26
N ALA A 61 -11.64 0.24 7.95
CA ALA A 61 -12.98 0.07 7.40
C ALA A 61 -13.42 1.14 6.39
N ASN A 62 -14.37 0.72 5.53
CA ASN A 62 -15.14 1.63 4.67
C ASN A 62 -14.30 2.39 3.64
N HIS A 63 -13.40 1.71 2.95
CA HIS A 63 -12.56 2.31 1.93
C HIS A 63 -13.09 2.06 0.51
N ASN A 64 -12.93 3.03 -0.39
CA ASN A 64 -13.42 2.92 -1.77
C ASN A 64 -12.58 1.98 -2.63
N LEU A 65 -11.35 1.67 -2.23
CA LEU A 65 -10.47 0.70 -2.90
C LEU A 65 -10.15 -0.46 -1.95
N TYR A 66 -9.05 -0.39 -1.26
CA TYR A 66 -8.56 -1.47 -0.41
C TYR A 66 -8.53 -1.08 1.06
N GLY A 67 -8.78 -2.04 1.92
CA GLY A 67 -8.49 -1.87 3.35
C GLY A 67 -6.98 -1.80 3.60
N VAL A 68 -6.28 -2.87 3.26
CA VAL A 68 -4.81 -2.93 3.26
C VAL A 68 -4.34 -3.43 1.91
N ILE A 69 -3.37 -2.75 1.31
CA ILE A 69 -2.71 -3.20 0.08
C ILE A 69 -1.19 -3.09 0.20
N LEU A 70 -0.50 -4.17 -0.16
CA LEU A 70 0.94 -4.21 -0.37
C LEU A 70 1.20 -4.16 -1.87
N THR A 71 1.96 -3.19 -2.34
CA THR A 71 2.26 -2.99 -3.75
C THR A 71 3.71 -2.54 -3.96
N ALA A 72 4.23 -2.72 -5.16
CA ALA A 72 5.49 -2.10 -5.51
C ALA A 72 5.31 -0.58 -5.70
N ALA A 73 6.37 0.17 -5.45
CA ALA A 73 6.53 1.52 -5.96
C ALA A 73 7.37 1.48 -7.24
N ALA A 74 6.98 2.27 -8.24
CA ALA A 74 7.75 2.50 -9.44
C ALA A 74 7.98 4.00 -9.58
N ASP A 75 9.23 4.38 -9.58
CA ASP A 75 9.71 5.73 -9.81
C ASP A 75 10.82 5.61 -10.87
N VAL A 76 12.02 6.13 -10.69
CA VAL A 76 13.18 5.82 -11.53
C VAL A 76 13.56 4.35 -11.40
N ASN A 77 13.53 3.82 -10.17
CA ASN A 77 13.73 2.41 -9.89
C ASN A 77 12.41 1.71 -9.51
N TYR A 78 12.44 0.39 -9.60
CA TYR A 78 11.33 -0.46 -9.15
C TYR A 78 11.62 -0.99 -7.75
N TRP A 79 10.75 -0.65 -6.79
CA TRP A 79 10.85 -1.01 -5.40
C TRP A 79 9.74 -2.00 -5.02
N PRO A 80 10.04 -3.30 -4.86
CA PRO A 80 9.04 -4.26 -4.40
C PRO A 80 8.72 -4.04 -2.91
N ALA A 81 7.48 -4.26 -2.51
CA ALA A 81 7.16 -4.41 -1.09
C ALA A 81 7.64 -5.77 -0.61
N HIS A 82 8.51 -5.82 0.42
CA HIS A 82 9.18 -7.03 0.87
C HIS A 82 9.17 -7.17 2.39
N GLY A 83 8.94 -8.41 2.88
CA GLY A 83 9.07 -8.72 4.31
C GLY A 83 8.05 -8.05 5.22
N ASN A 84 6.96 -7.50 4.69
CA ASN A 84 5.95 -6.83 5.50
C ASN A 84 5.02 -7.84 6.18
N ARG A 85 4.56 -7.50 7.38
CA ARG A 85 3.67 -8.33 8.19
C ARG A 85 2.35 -7.59 8.42
N VAL A 86 1.23 -8.25 8.10
CA VAL A 86 -0.13 -7.77 8.35
C VAL A 86 -0.79 -8.74 9.30
N GLU A 87 -0.96 -8.35 10.56
CA GLU A 87 -1.33 -9.26 11.64
C GLU A 87 -2.46 -8.73 12.51
N ASP A 88 -3.37 -9.60 12.90
CA ASP A 88 -4.39 -9.36 13.92
C ASP A 88 -5.25 -8.08 13.67
N ASN A 89 -5.48 -7.71 12.42
CA ASN A 89 -6.31 -6.54 12.07
C ASN A 89 -7.76 -6.97 11.80
N LEU A 90 -8.68 -6.06 12.09
CA LEU A 90 -10.07 -6.12 11.63
C LEU A 90 -10.20 -5.22 10.39
N ILE A 91 -10.40 -5.82 9.20
CA ILE A 91 -10.41 -5.11 7.91
C ILE A 91 -11.74 -5.39 7.22
N LEU A 92 -12.59 -4.38 7.05
CA LEU A 92 -13.97 -4.58 6.62
C LEU A 92 -14.44 -3.53 5.60
N SER A 93 -15.40 -3.96 4.78
CA SER A 93 -16.23 -3.06 3.94
C SER A 93 -15.43 -2.23 2.94
N SER A 94 -14.32 -2.74 2.44
CA SER A 94 -13.59 -2.11 1.37
C SER A 94 -14.14 -2.57 0.02
N LYS A 95 -14.39 -1.62 -0.90
CA LYS A 95 -15.16 -1.93 -2.12
C LYS A 95 -14.44 -2.85 -3.11
N ARG A 96 -13.12 -2.77 -3.19
CA ARG A 96 -12.35 -3.62 -4.10
C ARG A 96 -11.88 -4.90 -3.41
N ALA A 97 -11.23 -4.78 -2.28
CA ALA A 97 -10.90 -5.88 -1.37
C ALA A 97 -10.49 -5.34 0.00
N ASP A 98 -10.74 -6.12 1.04
CA ASP A 98 -10.27 -5.76 2.38
C ASP A 98 -8.76 -5.93 2.47
N LEU A 99 -8.21 -7.02 1.92
CA LEU A 99 -6.78 -7.32 1.95
C LEU A 99 -6.27 -7.61 0.54
N ALA A 100 -5.15 -7.00 0.13
CA ALA A 100 -4.64 -7.18 -1.22
C ALA A 100 -3.11 -7.14 -1.32
N VAL A 101 -2.61 -7.83 -2.34
CA VAL A 101 -1.24 -7.71 -2.86
C VAL A 101 -1.30 -7.40 -4.34
N SER A 102 -0.52 -6.43 -4.79
CA SER A 102 -0.47 -6.03 -6.19
C SER A 102 0.99 -5.94 -6.69
N GLY A 103 1.19 -6.29 -7.95
CA GLY A 103 2.51 -6.25 -8.58
C GLY A 103 3.40 -7.46 -8.26
N ILE A 104 4.65 -7.42 -8.75
CA ILE A 104 5.67 -8.44 -8.52
C ILE A 104 6.34 -8.21 -7.13
N SER A 105 5.58 -7.79 -6.16
CA SER A 105 6.07 -7.35 -4.86
C SER A 105 5.80 -8.34 -3.73
N ASN A 106 5.39 -9.56 -4.08
CA ASN A 106 4.97 -10.52 -3.06
C ASN A 106 6.13 -11.38 -2.53
N LEU A 107 7.24 -10.74 -2.19
CA LEU A 107 8.39 -11.44 -1.66
C LEU A 107 8.39 -11.39 -0.13
N ALA A 108 8.22 -12.54 0.52
CA ALA A 108 8.29 -12.70 1.97
C ALA A 108 7.31 -11.80 2.78
N ASN A 109 6.26 -11.26 2.16
CA ASN A 109 5.18 -10.64 2.91
C ASN A 109 4.30 -11.72 3.54
N CYS A 110 3.82 -11.52 4.75
CA CYS A 110 2.96 -12.49 5.41
C CYS A 110 1.73 -11.87 6.06
N PHE A 111 0.70 -12.71 6.23
CA PHE A 111 -0.62 -12.31 6.72
C PHE A 111 -1.08 -13.35 7.74
N GLU A 112 -1.44 -12.89 8.95
CA GLU A 112 -1.86 -13.80 10.01
C GLU A 112 -2.88 -13.17 10.95
N GLY A 113 -3.84 -13.94 11.41
CA GLY A 113 -4.80 -13.52 12.42
C GLY A 113 -5.74 -12.39 12.01
N ASN A 114 -5.71 -11.93 10.75
CA ASN A 114 -6.60 -10.86 10.31
C ASN A 114 -8.02 -11.38 10.10
N TYR A 115 -9.00 -10.59 10.49
CA TYR A 115 -10.40 -10.80 10.15
C TYR A 115 -10.79 -9.88 9.00
N PHE A 116 -11.23 -10.46 7.88
CA PHE A 116 -11.62 -9.77 6.66
C PHE A 116 -12.61 -10.62 5.83
N ASN A 117 -13.34 -10.00 4.92
CA ASN A 117 -14.30 -10.69 4.06
C ASN A 117 -13.72 -11.04 2.69
N THR A 118 -12.88 -10.18 2.14
CA THR A 118 -12.40 -10.29 0.76
C THR A 118 -10.90 -10.13 0.66
N SER A 119 -10.25 -10.93 -0.19
CA SER A 119 -8.83 -10.75 -0.50
C SER A 119 -8.51 -10.88 -1.99
N ILE A 120 -7.47 -10.19 -2.45
CA ILE A 120 -6.91 -10.31 -3.80
C ILE A 120 -5.40 -10.58 -3.69
N PRO A 121 -4.91 -11.75 -4.11
CA PRO A 121 -5.68 -12.89 -4.62
C PRO A 121 -6.55 -13.57 -3.54
N PRO A 122 -7.56 -14.36 -3.93
CA PRO A 122 -8.34 -15.13 -2.98
C PRO A 122 -7.46 -16.07 -2.16
N GLY A 123 -7.75 -16.20 -0.85
CA GLY A 123 -6.97 -17.05 0.04
C GLY A 123 -5.61 -16.50 0.45
N LEU A 124 -5.35 -15.23 0.26
CA LEU A 124 -4.07 -14.57 0.52
C LEU A 124 -3.47 -14.93 1.89
N GLN A 125 -4.21 -14.80 2.97
CA GLN A 125 -3.73 -15.13 4.32
C GLN A 125 -3.50 -16.64 4.50
N THR A 126 -4.35 -17.48 3.92
CA THR A 126 -4.20 -18.95 4.04
C THR A 126 -2.94 -19.45 3.35
N LEU A 127 -2.57 -18.83 2.23
CA LEU A 127 -1.41 -19.21 1.43
C LEU A 127 -0.10 -18.58 1.93
N ASN A 128 -0.18 -17.38 2.50
CA ASN A 128 0.97 -16.62 2.99
C ASN A 128 0.91 -16.32 4.49
N GLY A 129 0.62 -17.33 5.31
CA GLY A 129 0.74 -17.21 6.77
C GLY A 129 2.18 -16.93 7.21
N CYS A 130 2.35 -16.23 8.32
CA CYS A 130 3.67 -15.80 8.80
C CYS A 130 4.55 -16.98 9.30
N ASP A 131 3.95 -18.12 9.53
CA ASP A 131 4.61 -19.40 9.86
C ASP A 131 4.98 -20.24 8.63
N LYS A 132 4.54 -19.82 7.44
CA LYS A 132 4.75 -20.56 6.19
C LYS A 132 5.88 -19.96 5.38
N GLY A 133 6.60 -20.81 4.68
CA GLY A 133 7.55 -20.36 3.68
C GLY A 133 6.85 -19.59 2.55
N PHE A 134 7.62 -18.76 1.86
CA PHE A 134 7.14 -17.97 0.73
C PHE A 134 6.48 -18.85 -0.35
N ILE A 135 5.23 -18.58 -0.67
CA ILE A 135 4.52 -19.15 -1.82
C ILE A 135 4.28 -18.01 -2.82
N PRO A 136 4.84 -18.08 -4.04
CA PRO A 136 4.56 -17.09 -5.07
C PRO A 136 3.06 -17.12 -5.41
N LEU A 137 2.38 -16.00 -5.20
CA LEU A 137 0.98 -15.85 -5.58
C LEU A 137 0.87 -15.04 -6.86
N SER A 138 -0.16 -15.35 -7.65
CA SER A 138 -0.58 -14.45 -8.71
C SER A 138 -1.08 -13.16 -8.06
N SER A 139 -0.42 -12.06 -8.39
CA SER A 139 -0.81 -10.73 -7.90
C SER A 139 -1.96 -10.14 -8.74
N ASP A 140 -2.66 -9.13 -8.21
CA ASP A 140 -3.61 -8.34 -8.99
C ASP A 140 -2.86 -7.50 -10.04
N LEU A 141 -2.54 -8.12 -11.17
CA LEU A 141 -1.87 -7.46 -12.29
C LEU A 141 -2.74 -6.35 -12.89
N SER A 142 -4.06 -6.43 -12.80
CA SER A 142 -4.95 -5.38 -13.29
C SER A 142 -4.83 -4.10 -12.47
N GLY A 143 -4.67 -4.21 -11.17
CA GLY A 143 -4.36 -3.11 -10.26
C GLY A 143 -3.00 -2.49 -10.56
N MET A 144 -2.00 -3.31 -10.84
CA MET A 144 -0.65 -2.86 -11.22
C MET A 144 -0.66 -2.09 -12.55
N TRP A 145 -1.29 -2.63 -13.58
CA TRP A 145 -1.37 -1.97 -14.90
C TRP A 145 -2.15 -0.65 -14.84
N SER A 146 -3.25 -0.61 -14.11
CA SER A 146 -4.00 0.64 -13.91
C SER A 146 -3.18 1.69 -13.16
N SER A 147 -2.34 1.26 -12.23
CA SER A 147 -1.42 2.12 -11.47
C SER A 147 -0.28 2.63 -12.35
N MET A 148 0.38 1.75 -13.12
CA MET A 148 1.44 2.15 -14.06
C MET A 148 0.92 3.04 -15.18
N ALA A 149 -0.24 2.74 -15.77
CA ALA A 149 -0.83 3.57 -16.81
C ALA A 149 -1.13 4.98 -16.33
N ARG A 150 -1.49 5.16 -15.06
CA ARG A 150 -1.75 6.47 -14.45
C ARG A 150 -0.46 7.24 -14.18
N ILE A 151 0.62 6.57 -13.78
CA ILE A 151 1.95 7.19 -13.61
C ILE A 151 2.47 7.68 -14.95
N ILE A 152 2.34 6.88 -16.01
CA ILE A 152 2.74 7.26 -17.38
C ILE A 152 1.92 8.47 -17.87
N HIS A 153 0.60 8.48 -17.68
CA HIS A 153 -0.24 9.63 -18.03
C HIS A 153 0.04 10.89 -17.19
N ALA A 154 0.46 10.73 -15.94
CA ALA A 154 0.87 11.87 -15.11
C ALA A 154 2.20 12.46 -15.57
N SER A 155 3.13 11.65 -16.10
CA SER A 155 4.41 12.12 -16.66
C SER A 155 4.25 12.89 -17.97
N ASP A 156 3.24 12.57 -18.80
CA ASP A 156 2.95 13.27 -20.04
C ASP A 156 2.23 14.61 -19.84
N GLY A 157 1.71 14.88 -18.66
CA GLY A 157 0.91 16.07 -18.31
C GLY A 157 1.65 17.18 -17.57
N GLY A 158 2.98 17.28 -17.62
CA GLY A 158 3.76 18.37 -17.01
C GLY A 158 3.73 18.34 -15.49
N TYR A 159 4.62 17.61 -14.91
CA TYR A 159 4.92 17.66 -13.48
C TYR A 159 5.57 19.00 -13.15
N GLU A 160 4.83 19.92 -12.55
CA GLU A 160 5.47 21.04 -11.86
C GLU A 160 5.98 20.54 -10.50
N PRO A 161 7.29 20.54 -10.26
CA PRO A 161 7.82 20.14 -8.96
C PRO A 161 7.29 21.10 -7.89
N VAL A 162 6.63 20.54 -6.88
CA VAL A 162 6.21 21.32 -5.72
C VAL A 162 7.48 21.79 -5.01
N SER A 163 7.78 23.08 -5.08
CA SER A 163 8.90 23.63 -4.32
C SER A 163 8.54 23.55 -2.82
N TYR A 164 9.26 22.71 -2.09
CA TYR A 164 9.19 22.70 -0.64
C TYR A 164 9.79 24.01 -0.13
N THR A 165 8.94 24.96 0.26
CA THR A 165 9.39 26.06 1.10
C THR A 165 9.72 25.48 2.47
N HIS A 166 10.99 25.47 2.82
CA HIS A 166 11.42 25.19 4.19
C HIS A 166 10.78 26.23 5.12
N LEU A 167 9.83 25.76 5.94
CA LEU A 167 9.40 26.52 7.10
C LEU A 167 10.56 26.54 8.09
N THR A 168 11.35 27.60 8.09
CA THR A 168 12.22 27.93 9.21
C THR A 168 11.32 28.32 10.37
N LEU A 169 11.25 27.45 11.39
CA LEU A 169 10.66 27.77 12.67
C LEU A 169 11.53 28.87 13.35
N PRO A 170 10.88 29.86 14.02
CA PRO A 170 11.60 30.89 14.75
C PRO A 170 12.35 30.35 15.95
#